data_b7d4d998588bd0343107d97555a22ba1
#
_entry.id   b7d4d998588bd0343107d97555a22ba1
#
_cell.length_a   1.000
_cell.length_b   1.000
_cell.length_c   1.000
_cell.angle_alpha   90.00
_cell.angle_beta   90.00
_cell.angle_gamma   90.00
#
_symmetry.space_group_name_H-M   'P 1'
#
loop_
_entity.id
_entity.type
_entity.pdbx_description
1 polymer ?
#
loop_
_entity_poly.entity_id
_entity_poly.type
_entity_poly.pdbx_seq_one_letter_code
_entity_poly.pdbx_strand_id
1 'polypeptide(L)'
;AASDVYKRQVHFHGAGIYCSAWLPIVVSLFTSWLAGILGIGGGLIRMPALVYLVGCPTHVAVGTDLFEVAISGLYGAASFTFKGRTELVAALIMLVGAAIGAQVGAVATKYIKGYGIRIAFGCAVLGCLASVVLKLIQPYFPAYAGFINGIATVVVLGFVSAISLYITVRMVQGAKAELAAKKRQA
;
A
#
# COMPACT_ATOMS: atom_id res chain seq x y z
N ALA A 1 23.79 25.76 -7.45
CA ALA A 1 23.04 24.47 -7.57
C ALA A 1 21.85 24.39 -6.59
N ALA A 2 21.95 24.88 -5.33
CA ALA A 2 20.83 24.89 -4.40
C ALA A 2 19.75 25.95 -4.71
N SER A 3 20.12 27.06 -5.37
CA SER A 3 19.21 28.16 -5.72
C SER A 3 18.23 27.82 -6.87
N ASP A 4 18.58 26.92 -7.76
CA ASP A 4 17.73 26.56 -8.90
C ASP A 4 16.60 25.60 -8.51
N VAL A 5 16.77 24.80 -7.45
CA VAL A 5 15.73 23.94 -6.88
C VAL A 5 14.61 24.80 -6.28
N TYR A 6 14.92 26.01 -5.81
CA TYR A 6 13.96 26.93 -5.19
C TYR A 6 13.10 27.69 -6.24
N LYS A 7 13.57 27.82 -7.48
CA LYS A 7 12.92 28.60 -8.54
C LYS A 7 11.76 27.91 -9.25
N ARG A 8 11.56 26.59 -9.09
CA ARG A 8 10.49 25.80 -9.73
C ARG A 8 9.57 25.15 -8.71
N GLN A 9 9.14 25.90 -7.70
CA GLN A 9 8.14 25.41 -6.77
C GLN A 9 6.77 25.46 -7.42
N VAL A 10 6.10 24.31 -7.45
CA VAL A 10 4.71 24.15 -7.85
C VAL A 10 3.87 24.01 -6.59
N HIS A 11 2.80 24.79 -6.51
CA HIS A 11 1.81 24.65 -5.46
C HIS A 11 0.83 23.53 -5.81
N PHE A 12 0.89 22.44 -5.07
CA PHE A 12 -0.06 21.35 -5.21
C PHE A 12 -1.28 21.62 -4.32
N HIS A 13 -2.32 22.24 -4.90
CA HIS A 13 -3.52 22.64 -4.16
C HIS A 13 -4.18 21.49 -3.39
N GLY A 14 -4.23 20.29 -3.97
CA GLY A 14 -4.80 19.11 -3.31
C GLY A 14 -4.02 18.59 -2.11
N ALA A 15 -2.72 18.83 -2.07
CA ALA A 15 -1.82 18.41 -0.98
C ALA A 15 -1.50 19.56 0.00
N GLY A 16 -1.75 20.80 -0.40
CA GLY A 16 -1.38 22.00 0.37
C GLY A 16 0.12 22.16 0.59
N ILE A 17 0.95 21.62 -0.31
CA ILE A 17 2.41 21.65 -0.21
C ILE A 17 3.04 22.39 -1.38
N TYR A 18 4.16 23.04 -1.09
CA TYR A 18 5.04 23.63 -2.10
C TYR A 18 6.26 22.72 -2.26
N CYS A 19 6.42 22.10 -3.40
CA CYS A 19 7.64 21.35 -3.70
C CYS A 19 8.07 21.55 -5.14
N SER A 20 9.35 21.30 -5.42
CA SER A 20 9.87 21.30 -6.77
C SER A 20 9.25 20.12 -7.54
N ALA A 21 8.72 20.35 -8.77
CA ALA A 21 8.15 19.29 -9.61
C ALA A 21 9.17 18.18 -9.92
N TRP A 22 10.45 18.45 -9.86
CA TRP A 22 11.50 17.46 -10.07
C TRP A 22 11.60 16.43 -8.94
N LEU A 23 11.28 16.82 -7.70
CA LEU A 23 11.37 15.93 -6.55
C LEU A 23 10.44 14.71 -6.68
N PRO A 24 9.12 14.87 -6.90
CA PRO A 24 8.23 13.72 -7.09
C PRO A 24 8.57 12.90 -8.36
N ILE A 25 9.05 13.53 -9.43
CA ILE A 25 9.45 12.82 -10.66
C ILE A 25 10.62 11.88 -10.38
N VAL A 26 11.70 12.38 -9.77
CA VAL A 26 12.89 11.56 -9.47
C VAL A 26 12.56 10.46 -8.45
N VAL A 27 11.81 10.80 -7.40
CA VAL A 27 11.37 9.84 -6.39
C VAL A 27 10.51 8.74 -7.02
N SER A 28 9.53 9.11 -7.86
CA SER A 28 8.65 8.13 -8.54
C SER A 28 9.42 7.25 -9.52
N LEU A 29 10.35 7.82 -10.29
CA LEU A 29 11.17 7.06 -11.22
C LEU A 29 12.00 6.00 -10.48
N PHE A 30 12.68 6.40 -9.42
CA PHE A 30 13.52 5.51 -8.62
C PHE A 30 12.70 4.43 -7.89
N THR A 31 11.61 4.82 -7.25
CA THR A 31 10.74 3.88 -6.52
C THR A 31 10.05 2.90 -7.46
N SER A 32 9.62 3.33 -8.65
CA SER A 32 8.99 2.46 -9.64
C SER A 32 9.99 1.49 -10.27
N TRP A 33 11.22 1.94 -10.55
CA TRP A 33 12.30 1.09 -11.04
C TRP A 33 12.64 -0.01 -10.00
N LEU A 34 12.81 0.38 -8.74
CA LEU A 34 13.10 -0.55 -7.66
C LEU A 34 11.94 -1.54 -7.42
N ALA A 35 10.70 -1.05 -7.43
CA ALA A 35 9.51 -1.88 -7.31
C ALA A 35 9.36 -2.90 -8.46
N GLY A 36 9.74 -2.50 -9.68
CA GLY A 36 9.74 -3.36 -10.85
C GLY A 36 10.75 -4.50 -10.73
N ILE A 37 11.97 -4.22 -10.25
CA ILE A 37 13.00 -5.25 -10.02
C ILE A 37 12.57 -6.22 -8.92
N LEU A 38 12.07 -5.70 -7.82
CA LEU A 38 11.68 -6.52 -6.65
C LEU A 38 10.35 -7.24 -6.86
N GLY A 39 9.51 -6.81 -7.81
CA GLY A 39 8.20 -7.40 -8.07
C GLY A 39 7.18 -7.24 -6.93
N ILE A 40 7.41 -6.31 -6.00
CA ILE A 40 6.58 -6.11 -4.79
C ILE A 40 5.43 -5.10 -4.99
N GLY A 41 5.26 -4.59 -6.21
CA GLY A 41 4.33 -3.48 -6.47
C GLY A 41 4.83 -2.13 -5.89
N GLY A 42 4.46 -1.03 -6.50
CA GLY A 42 5.01 0.28 -6.16
C GLY A 42 4.65 0.80 -4.77
N GLY A 43 3.47 0.47 -4.26
CA GLY A 43 2.89 1.07 -3.06
C GLY A 43 3.74 0.92 -1.80
N LEU A 44 4.44 -0.20 -1.66
CA LEU A 44 5.26 -0.49 -0.47
C LEU A 44 6.44 0.49 -0.28
N ILE A 45 7.04 0.92 -1.37
CA ILE A 45 8.19 1.85 -1.36
C ILE A 45 7.72 3.29 -1.59
N ARG A 46 6.75 3.47 -2.50
CA ARG A 46 6.28 4.78 -2.92
C ARG A 46 5.49 5.51 -1.85
N MET A 47 4.64 4.80 -1.10
CA MET A 47 3.84 5.38 -0.03
C MET A 47 4.72 6.06 1.05
N PRO A 48 5.73 5.41 1.63
CA PRO A 48 6.71 6.07 2.49
C PRO A 48 7.45 7.22 1.79
N ALA A 49 7.86 7.03 0.53
CA ALA A 49 8.58 8.06 -0.21
C ALA A 49 7.73 9.33 -0.40
N LEU A 50 6.46 9.22 -0.75
CA LEU A 50 5.55 10.36 -0.87
C LEU A 50 5.32 11.07 0.48
N VAL A 51 5.22 10.31 1.57
CA VAL A 51 4.96 10.89 2.89
C VAL A 51 6.21 11.51 3.51
N TYR A 52 7.37 10.85 3.42
CA TYR A 52 8.58 11.28 4.12
C TYR A 52 9.55 12.10 3.26
N LEU A 53 9.64 11.85 1.94
CA LEU A 53 10.54 12.60 1.06
C LEU A 53 9.83 13.79 0.41
N VAL A 54 8.58 13.63 -0.03
CA VAL A 54 7.82 14.71 -0.68
C VAL A 54 7.03 15.53 0.35
N GLY A 55 6.72 14.95 1.52
CA GLY A 55 5.98 15.63 2.58
C GLY A 55 4.46 15.67 2.37
N CYS A 56 3.93 14.78 1.53
CA CYS A 56 2.49 14.71 1.27
C CYS A 56 1.69 14.26 2.51
N PRO A 57 0.51 14.85 2.78
CA PRO A 57 -0.42 14.31 3.73
C PRO A 57 -0.78 12.87 3.40
N THR A 58 -0.90 12.01 4.40
CA THR A 58 -1.09 10.56 4.21
C THR A 58 -2.28 10.22 3.32
N HIS A 59 -3.40 10.94 3.43
CA HIS A 59 -4.59 10.70 2.60
C HIS A 59 -4.35 11.04 1.13
N VAL A 60 -3.61 12.12 0.85
CA VAL A 60 -3.25 12.50 -0.53
C VAL A 60 -2.25 11.51 -1.10
N ALA A 61 -1.26 11.08 -0.30
CA ALA A 61 -0.29 10.06 -0.72
C ALA A 61 -0.97 8.74 -1.11
N VAL A 62 -1.93 8.26 -0.29
CA VAL A 62 -2.71 7.05 -0.59
C VAL A 62 -3.52 7.21 -1.88
N GLY A 63 -4.22 8.32 -2.06
CA GLY A 63 -5.01 8.57 -3.28
C GLY A 63 -4.14 8.65 -4.54
N THR A 64 -2.99 9.31 -4.46
CA THR A 64 -2.03 9.42 -5.57
C THR A 64 -1.42 8.07 -5.92
N ASP A 65 -1.05 7.27 -4.92
CA ASP A 65 -0.50 5.94 -5.11
C ASP A 65 -1.53 5.00 -5.76
N LEU A 66 -2.78 5.02 -5.30
CA LEU A 66 -3.87 4.22 -5.90
C LEU A 66 -4.11 4.59 -7.38
N PHE A 67 -4.09 5.87 -7.71
CA PHE A 67 -4.27 6.33 -9.10
C PHE A 67 -3.13 5.82 -9.99
N GLU A 68 -1.90 5.91 -9.54
CA GLU A 68 -0.75 5.43 -10.29
C GLU A 68 -0.74 3.89 -10.41
N VAL A 69 -1.10 3.17 -9.33
CA VAL A 69 -1.26 1.71 -9.38
C VAL A 69 -2.34 1.28 -10.37
N ALA A 70 -3.42 2.06 -10.52
CA ALA A 70 -4.45 1.77 -11.53
C ALA A 70 -3.88 1.85 -12.95
N ILE A 71 -3.10 2.88 -13.27
CA ILE A 71 -2.48 3.05 -14.59
C ILE A 71 -1.43 1.95 -14.85
N SER A 72 -0.53 1.73 -13.90
CA SER A 72 0.53 0.72 -14.02
C SER A 72 -0.03 -0.70 -14.05
N GLY A 73 -1.12 -0.95 -13.33
CA GLY A 73 -1.85 -2.22 -13.32
C GLY A 73 -2.51 -2.53 -14.67
N LEU A 74 -3.14 -1.52 -15.30
CA LEU A 74 -3.69 -1.65 -16.65
C LEU A 74 -2.61 -2.04 -17.66
N TYR A 75 -1.49 -1.33 -17.65
CA TYR A 75 -0.35 -1.65 -18.52
C TYR A 75 0.22 -3.05 -18.25
N GLY A 76 0.39 -3.40 -16.98
CA GLY A 76 0.87 -4.72 -16.56
C GLY A 76 -0.07 -5.83 -17.00
N ALA A 77 -1.37 -5.69 -16.74
CA ALA A 77 -2.38 -6.66 -17.15
C ALA A 77 -2.37 -6.87 -18.66
N ALA A 78 -2.37 -5.80 -19.45
CA ALA A 78 -2.26 -5.91 -20.92
C ALA A 78 -0.97 -6.62 -21.34
N SER A 79 0.18 -6.22 -20.80
CA SER A 79 1.48 -6.80 -21.16
C SER A 79 1.57 -8.30 -20.85
N PHE A 80 1.09 -8.74 -19.67
CA PHE A 80 1.10 -10.16 -19.29
C PHE A 80 0.07 -10.98 -20.07
N THR A 81 -1.09 -10.40 -20.38
CA THR A 81 -2.11 -11.06 -21.21
C THR A 81 -1.60 -11.29 -22.63
N PHE A 82 -0.96 -10.31 -23.25
CA PHE A 82 -0.35 -10.49 -24.58
C PHE A 82 0.75 -11.57 -24.60
N LYS A 83 1.42 -11.79 -23.47
CA LYS A 83 2.42 -12.85 -23.32
C LYS A 83 1.83 -14.22 -22.98
N GLY A 84 0.50 -14.34 -22.90
CA GLY A 84 -0.19 -15.58 -22.55
C GLY A 84 0.10 -16.09 -21.12
N ARG A 85 0.48 -15.19 -20.21
CA ARG A 85 0.86 -15.54 -18.82
C ARG A 85 -0.24 -15.20 -17.80
N THR A 86 -1.45 -14.93 -18.25
CA THR A 86 -2.57 -14.54 -17.39
C THR A 86 -3.60 -15.63 -17.31
N GLU A 87 -3.86 -16.14 -16.12
CA GLU A 87 -4.96 -17.07 -15.82
C GLU A 87 -6.22 -16.24 -15.53
N LEU A 88 -7.12 -16.15 -16.53
CA LEU A 88 -8.30 -15.29 -16.45
C LEU A 88 -9.25 -15.66 -15.33
N VAL A 89 -9.46 -16.97 -15.09
CA VAL A 89 -10.38 -17.46 -14.04
C VAL A 89 -9.87 -17.08 -12.65
N ALA A 90 -8.58 -17.28 -12.39
CA ALA A 90 -7.96 -16.89 -11.12
C ALA A 90 -8.04 -15.37 -10.92
N ALA A 91 -7.77 -14.59 -11.98
CA ALA A 91 -7.84 -13.12 -11.92
C ALA A 91 -9.25 -12.62 -11.58
N LEU A 92 -10.30 -13.22 -12.15
CA LEU A 92 -11.69 -12.85 -11.86
C LEU A 92 -12.10 -13.17 -10.42
N ILE A 93 -11.71 -14.32 -9.88
CA ILE A 93 -11.98 -14.66 -8.48
C ILE A 93 -11.29 -13.68 -7.54
N MET A 94 -10.02 -13.36 -7.81
CA MET A 94 -9.26 -12.39 -7.02
C MET A 94 -9.85 -10.98 -7.12
N LEU A 95 -10.38 -10.59 -8.29
CA LEU A 95 -11.00 -9.28 -8.50
C LEU A 95 -12.23 -9.07 -7.62
N VAL A 96 -13.08 -10.10 -7.45
CA VAL A 96 -14.25 -10.02 -6.56
C VAL A 96 -13.83 -9.77 -5.12
N GLY A 97 -12.84 -10.51 -4.63
CA GLY A 97 -12.31 -10.30 -3.27
C GLY A 97 -11.67 -8.92 -3.09
N ALA A 98 -10.89 -8.49 -4.07
CA ALA A 98 -10.23 -7.18 -4.07
C ALA A 98 -11.24 -6.03 -4.11
N ALA A 99 -12.31 -6.13 -4.89
CA ALA A 99 -13.35 -5.10 -4.99
C ALA A 99 -14.06 -4.88 -3.65
N ILE A 100 -14.41 -5.95 -2.95
CA ILE A 100 -15.03 -5.88 -1.61
C ILE A 100 -14.04 -5.29 -0.60
N GLY A 101 -12.81 -5.78 -0.58
CA GLY A 101 -11.76 -5.32 0.32
C GLY A 101 -11.41 -3.84 0.11
N ALA A 102 -11.35 -3.38 -1.13
CA ALA A 102 -11.07 -1.98 -1.48
C ALA A 102 -12.16 -1.03 -0.97
N GLN A 103 -13.44 -1.40 -1.10
CA GLN A 103 -14.55 -0.59 -0.59
C GLN A 103 -14.51 -0.46 0.94
N VAL A 104 -14.30 -1.57 1.64
CA VAL A 104 -14.14 -1.57 3.10
C VAL A 104 -12.92 -0.74 3.51
N GLY A 105 -11.79 -0.90 2.82
CA GLY A 105 -10.58 -0.13 3.07
C GLY A 105 -10.76 1.37 2.84
N ALA A 106 -11.42 1.77 1.76
CA ALA A 106 -11.69 3.18 1.45
C ALA A 106 -12.57 3.85 2.51
N VAL A 107 -13.59 3.16 3.00
CA VAL A 107 -14.43 3.67 4.11
C VAL A 107 -13.64 3.75 5.41
N ALA A 108 -12.80 2.76 5.70
CA ALA A 108 -11.99 2.72 6.92
C ALA A 108 -11.02 3.90 7.03
N THR A 109 -10.49 4.43 5.92
CA THR A 109 -9.58 5.59 5.92
C THR A 109 -10.20 6.87 6.48
N LYS A 110 -11.54 7.00 6.46
CA LYS A 110 -12.25 8.15 7.05
C LYS A 110 -12.19 8.13 8.58
N TYR A 111 -12.19 6.94 9.18
CA TYR A 111 -12.28 6.75 10.64
C TYR A 111 -10.91 6.57 11.30
N ILE A 112 -9.88 6.25 10.53
CA ILE A 112 -8.54 6.02 11.06
C ILE A 112 -7.68 7.27 10.84
N LYS A 113 -7.13 7.82 11.93
CA LYS A 113 -6.18 8.94 11.85
C LYS A 113 -4.94 8.52 11.05
N GLY A 114 -4.31 9.45 10.32
CA GLY A 114 -3.15 9.19 9.47
C GLY A 114 -2.00 8.45 10.17
N TYR A 115 -1.82 8.66 11.48
CA TYR A 115 -0.85 7.92 12.30
C TYR A 115 -1.17 6.41 12.37
N GLY A 116 -2.44 6.04 12.53
CA GLY A 116 -2.86 4.63 12.57
C GLY A 116 -2.59 3.91 11.24
N ILE A 117 -2.79 4.60 10.12
CA ILE A 117 -2.48 4.06 8.78
C ILE A 117 -0.97 3.80 8.63
N ARG A 118 -0.12 4.71 9.12
CA ARG A 118 1.34 4.56 9.07
C ARG A 118 1.83 3.38 9.90
N ILE A 119 1.27 3.18 11.10
CA ILE A 119 1.60 2.02 11.95
C ILE A 119 1.15 0.73 11.28
N ALA A 120 -0.09 0.65 10.80
CA ALA A 120 -0.61 -0.54 10.12
C ALA A 120 0.26 -0.91 8.91
N PHE A 121 0.68 0.09 8.13
CA PHE A 121 1.60 -0.11 7.01
C PHE A 121 2.97 -0.60 7.47
N GLY A 122 3.56 0.01 8.50
CA GLY A 122 4.83 -0.42 9.07
C GLY A 122 4.79 -1.87 9.56
N CYS A 123 3.72 -2.25 10.24
CA CYS A 123 3.51 -3.64 10.67
C CYS A 123 3.39 -4.59 9.47
N ALA A 124 2.68 -4.21 8.41
CA ALA A 124 2.59 -5.02 7.20
C ALA A 124 3.95 -5.25 6.55
N VAL A 125 4.78 -4.20 6.45
CA VAL A 125 6.15 -4.29 5.93
C VAL A 125 7.01 -5.22 6.77
N LEU A 126 6.94 -5.13 8.09
CA LEU A 126 7.67 -6.03 9.00
C LEU A 126 7.23 -7.49 8.86
N GLY A 127 5.94 -7.74 8.69
CA GLY A 127 5.41 -9.08 8.42
C GLY A 127 5.93 -9.66 7.10
N CYS A 128 5.96 -8.85 6.03
CA CYS A 128 6.55 -9.22 4.75
C CYS A 128 8.05 -9.51 4.88
N LEU A 129 8.79 -8.67 5.60
CA LEU A 129 10.22 -8.86 5.83
C LEU A 129 10.49 -10.19 6.56
N ALA A 130 9.74 -10.48 7.62
CA ALA A 130 9.87 -11.73 8.35
C ALA A 130 9.65 -12.95 7.44
N SER A 131 8.64 -12.90 6.56
CA SER A 131 8.38 -13.97 5.58
C SER A 131 9.53 -14.15 4.57
N VAL A 132 10.08 -13.04 4.07
CA VAL A 132 11.21 -13.09 3.13
C VAL A 132 12.45 -13.67 3.79
N VAL A 133 12.75 -13.28 5.04
CA VAL A 133 13.89 -13.84 5.80
C VAL A 133 13.71 -15.35 6.01
N LEU A 134 12.50 -15.80 6.38
CA LEU A 134 12.21 -17.23 6.51
C LEU A 134 12.44 -18.00 5.21
N LYS A 135 12.01 -17.43 4.08
CA LYS A 135 12.24 -18.04 2.76
C LYS A 135 13.70 -18.04 2.33
N LEU A 136 14.48 -17.05 2.75
CA LEU A 136 15.91 -16.97 2.44
C LEU A 136 16.71 -18.05 3.20
N ILE A 137 16.24 -18.47 4.38
CA ILE A 137 16.86 -19.53 5.18
C ILE A 137 16.52 -20.93 4.63
N GLN A 138 15.42 -21.07 3.90
CA GLN A 138 14.93 -22.34 3.35
C GLN A 138 15.98 -23.17 2.60
N PRO A 139 16.83 -22.62 1.69
CA PRO A 139 17.82 -23.42 0.97
C PRO A 139 18.90 -24.05 1.86
N TYR A 140 19.13 -23.50 3.04
CA TYR A 140 20.09 -24.06 4.01
C TYR A 140 19.56 -25.29 4.77
N PHE A 141 18.23 -25.48 4.79
CA PHE A 141 17.57 -26.58 5.50
C PHE A 141 16.53 -27.29 4.62
N PRO A 142 16.94 -28.03 3.57
CA PRO A 142 16.02 -28.64 2.62
C PRO A 142 15.06 -29.65 3.24
N ALA A 143 15.45 -30.31 4.33
CA ALA A 143 14.61 -31.27 5.06
C ALA A 143 13.36 -30.60 5.71
N TYR A 144 13.43 -29.30 6.02
CA TYR A 144 12.36 -28.53 6.65
C TYR A 144 11.69 -27.53 5.71
N ALA A 145 11.98 -27.58 4.41
CA ALA A 145 11.51 -26.59 3.43
C ALA A 145 9.98 -26.46 3.41
N GLY A 146 9.24 -27.57 3.50
CA GLY A 146 7.78 -27.55 3.58
C GLY A 146 7.24 -26.89 4.84
N PHE A 147 7.86 -27.15 5.97
CA PHE A 147 7.48 -26.59 7.27
C PHE A 147 7.78 -25.07 7.32
N ILE A 148 8.94 -24.65 6.82
CA ILE A 148 9.33 -23.23 6.73
C ILE A 148 8.37 -22.46 5.81
N ASN A 149 8.00 -23.03 4.67
CA ASN A 149 7.00 -22.43 3.79
C ASN A 149 5.61 -22.30 4.45
N GLY A 150 5.20 -23.33 5.18
CA GLY A 150 3.96 -23.30 5.95
C GLY A 150 3.96 -22.17 6.99
N ILE A 151 5.01 -22.06 7.78
CA ILE A 151 5.17 -20.97 8.77
C ILE A 151 5.19 -19.61 8.10
N ALA A 152 5.97 -19.42 7.02
CA ALA A 152 6.04 -18.17 6.30
C ALA A 152 4.67 -17.73 5.77
N THR A 153 3.89 -18.66 5.23
CA THR A 153 2.54 -18.40 4.74
C THR A 153 1.58 -18.04 5.88
N VAL A 154 1.62 -18.79 7.00
CA VAL A 154 0.78 -18.52 8.17
C VAL A 154 1.13 -17.16 8.80
N VAL A 155 2.41 -16.81 8.86
CA VAL A 155 2.85 -15.50 9.36
C VAL A 155 2.28 -14.37 8.51
N VAL A 156 2.41 -14.44 7.18
CA VAL A 156 1.87 -13.39 6.28
C VAL A 156 0.36 -13.30 6.38
N LEU A 157 -0.35 -14.43 6.27
CA LEU A 157 -1.81 -14.45 6.33
C LEU A 157 -2.31 -14.01 7.72
N GLY A 158 -1.65 -14.42 8.79
CA GLY A 158 -1.97 -14.01 10.15
C GLY A 158 -1.79 -12.50 10.35
N PHE A 159 -0.68 -11.93 9.86
CA PHE A 159 -0.42 -10.50 9.93
C PHE A 159 -1.45 -9.69 9.13
N VAL A 160 -1.71 -10.09 7.89
CA VAL A 160 -2.69 -9.43 7.02
C VAL A 160 -4.09 -9.51 7.63
N SER A 161 -4.49 -10.67 8.15
CA SER A 161 -5.78 -10.86 8.82
C SER A 161 -5.89 -10.03 10.09
N ALA A 162 -4.84 -9.96 10.91
CA ALA A 162 -4.83 -9.16 12.14
C ALA A 162 -4.95 -7.65 11.85
N ILE A 163 -4.23 -7.15 10.83
CA ILE A 163 -4.32 -5.75 10.41
C ILE A 163 -5.70 -5.45 9.84
N SER A 164 -6.26 -6.33 9.00
CA SER A 164 -7.61 -6.18 8.44
C SER A 164 -8.67 -6.15 9.53
N LEU A 165 -8.57 -7.04 10.51
CA LEU A 165 -9.46 -7.07 11.67
C LEU A 165 -9.34 -5.79 12.52
N TYR A 166 -8.12 -5.33 12.80
CA TYR A 166 -7.89 -4.08 13.52
C TYR A 166 -8.53 -2.89 12.82
N ILE A 167 -8.34 -2.77 11.51
CA ILE A 167 -8.93 -1.71 10.68
C ILE A 167 -10.45 -1.76 10.75
N THR A 168 -11.04 -2.96 10.59
CA THR A 168 -12.50 -3.17 10.62
C THR A 168 -13.09 -2.80 12.01
N VAL A 169 -12.45 -3.23 13.09
CA VAL A 169 -12.88 -2.90 14.45
C VAL A 169 -12.85 -1.39 14.69
N ARG A 170 -11.79 -0.71 14.27
CA ARG A 170 -11.67 0.75 14.40
C ARG A 170 -12.71 1.49 13.57
N MET A 171 -13.00 1.01 12.36
CA MET A 171 -14.06 1.55 11.52
C MET A 171 -15.43 1.43 12.21
N VAL A 172 -15.78 0.26 12.73
CA VAL A 172 -17.05 0.03 13.43
C VAL A 172 -17.17 0.89 14.69
N GLN A 173 -16.09 1.04 15.46
CA GLN A 173 -16.05 1.92 16.63
C GLN A 173 -16.25 3.38 16.25
N GLY A 174 -15.60 3.85 15.20
CA GLY A 174 -15.73 5.21 14.68
C GLY A 174 -17.15 5.49 14.19
N ALA A 175 -17.73 4.59 13.40
CA ALA A 175 -19.11 4.71 12.92
C ALA A 175 -20.15 4.73 14.07
N LYS A 176 -19.95 3.88 15.09
CA LYS A 176 -20.83 3.89 16.29
C LYS A 176 -20.74 5.21 17.07
N ALA A 177 -19.52 5.76 17.21
CA ALA A 177 -19.33 7.03 17.89
C ALA A 177 -20.03 8.19 17.14
N GLU A 178 -19.95 8.21 15.82
CA GLU A 178 -20.60 9.22 14.98
C GLU A 178 -22.15 9.13 15.07
N LEU A 179 -22.70 7.91 15.03
CA LEU A 179 -24.12 7.68 15.22
C LEU A 179 -24.60 8.10 16.61
N ALA A 180 -23.81 7.85 17.65
CA ALA A 180 -24.13 8.26 19.02
C ALA A 180 -24.09 9.80 19.18
N ALA A 181 -23.13 10.46 18.52
CA ALA A 181 -23.05 11.92 18.51
C ALA A 181 -24.26 12.56 17.80
N LYS A 182 -24.66 12.00 16.65
CA LYS A 182 -25.85 12.47 15.91
C LYS A 182 -27.15 12.29 16.67
N LYS A 183 -27.30 11.21 17.46
CA LYS A 183 -28.44 10.99 18.33
C LYS A 183 -28.52 11.97 19.51
N ARG A 184 -27.42 12.57 19.93
CA ARG A 184 -27.40 13.58 21.02
C ARG A 184 -27.70 14.99 20.52
N GLN A 185 -27.65 15.23 19.22
CA GLN A 185 -27.91 16.53 18.59
C GLN A 185 -29.32 16.62 18.00
N ALA A 186 -30.04 15.51 17.88
CA ALA A 186 -31.45 15.41 17.52
C ALA A 186 -32.35 15.28 18.77
#